data_1b315dc973efecbf50e4a5ff62d7ab06
#
_entry.id   1b315dc973efecbf50e4a5ff62d7ab06
#
_cell.length_a   1.000
_cell.length_b   1.000
_cell.length_c   1.000
_cell.angle_alpha   90.00
_cell.angle_beta   90.00
_cell.angle_gamma   90.00
#
_symmetry.space_group_name_H-M   'P 1'
#
loop_
_entity.id
_entity.type
_entity.pdbx_description
1 polymer ?
#
loop_
_entity_poly.entity_id
_entity_poly.type
_entity_poly.pdbx_seq_one_letter_code
_entity_poly.pdbx_strand_id
1 'polypeptide(L)'
;MILSDTDKKQIASRGINEQQVENQLKQFEQGFPFLKLEAAASIGKGIIAPNDDERNQYIEKWNSYKANGHKVVKFVPASGAASRMFKDMFAFLNAPYNVPTTPFEKEFFENIKKFAFREALCDKCHTNNDKSIMQLIKDGNYKAVVANMLNTEGLNYGQLPKGLLLFHNYDDGARTSMEEHLVEAALYASSNGEAHVHFTVSHDHLELFKAKVAEKKDIYEKRYGVKYDISFSEQKPSTDTIAANPDNTPFREDDGSLLFRPGGHGALIENLNEIDADVVFIKNIDNVVPDRLKDDTVTYKQLIAGILVSLQEKAFEYLRVLDSGEYNHNKLEEIIRFVQRDLCCRKPDIKDMEDADLVIYLRQKLNRPMRVCGVVKNVGEPGGGPFLVYNNDGTISLQILESSQIDKNNEEYMKMFTQGTHFNPVDLVCALKDYQGNAFNLPDFVDPSTGFISNKSKGGKELKALELPGLWNGAMSNWNTVFVEVPLSTFNPVKTVNDLLREQHQ
;
A
#
# COMPACT_ATOMS: atom_id res chain seq x y z
N MET A 1 13.50 -17.96 27.52
CA MET A 1 14.23 -16.76 28.05
C MET A 1 13.37 -16.08 29.08
N ILE A 2 13.96 -15.55 30.16
CA ILE A 2 13.17 -14.83 31.19
C ILE A 2 13.33 -13.34 30.93
N LEU A 3 12.22 -12.66 30.58
CA LEU A 3 12.16 -11.21 30.51
C LEU A 3 12.29 -10.61 31.91
N SER A 4 13.12 -9.60 32.09
CA SER A 4 13.24 -8.88 33.36
C SER A 4 12.01 -8.02 33.64
N ASP A 5 11.80 -7.60 34.90
CA ASP A 5 10.69 -6.69 35.25
C ASP A 5 10.80 -5.36 34.51
N THR A 6 12.00 -4.90 34.19
CA THR A 6 12.23 -3.70 33.37
C THR A 6 11.76 -3.92 31.91
N ASP A 7 12.08 -5.08 31.33
CA ASP A 7 11.62 -5.45 29.99
C ASP A 7 10.09 -5.49 29.92
N LYS A 8 9.44 -6.11 30.92
CA LYS A 8 7.98 -6.20 30.99
C LYS A 8 7.32 -4.81 31.07
N LYS A 9 7.89 -3.90 31.85
CA LYS A 9 7.40 -2.50 31.92
C LYS A 9 7.58 -1.78 30.55
N GLN A 10 8.71 -1.97 29.90
CA GLN A 10 8.96 -1.40 28.56
C GLN A 10 7.98 -1.94 27.53
N ILE A 11 7.73 -3.25 27.51
CA ILE A 11 6.76 -3.93 26.63
C ILE A 11 5.36 -3.37 26.88
N ALA A 12 4.92 -3.32 28.15
CA ALA A 12 3.60 -2.81 28.52
C ALA A 12 3.40 -1.33 28.15
N SER A 13 4.45 -0.49 28.29
CA SER A 13 4.38 0.94 27.92
C SER A 13 4.12 1.18 26.44
N ARG A 14 4.43 0.19 25.56
CA ARG A 14 4.14 0.23 24.12
C ARG A 14 2.76 -0.36 23.77
N GLY A 15 2.02 -0.88 24.75
CA GLY A 15 0.78 -1.62 24.50
C GLY A 15 1.00 -3.01 23.89
N ILE A 16 2.21 -3.54 23.99
CA ILE A 16 2.58 -4.91 23.58
C ILE A 16 2.41 -5.84 24.80
N ASN A 17 2.01 -7.08 24.59
CA ASN A 17 1.99 -8.08 25.65
C ASN A 17 3.21 -9.02 25.60
N GLU A 18 3.56 -9.62 26.74
CA GLU A 18 4.72 -10.52 26.87
C GLU A 18 4.64 -11.70 25.89
N GLN A 19 3.45 -12.28 25.72
CA GLN A 19 3.24 -13.43 24.83
C GLN A 19 3.53 -13.06 23.34
N GLN A 20 3.22 -11.84 22.94
CA GLN A 20 3.52 -11.34 21.60
C GLN A 20 5.04 -11.29 21.37
N VAL A 21 5.81 -10.80 22.35
CA VAL A 21 7.27 -10.76 22.27
C VAL A 21 7.86 -12.17 22.25
N GLU A 22 7.37 -13.06 23.10
CA GLU A 22 7.81 -14.47 23.11
C GLU A 22 7.54 -15.16 21.76
N ASN A 23 6.39 -14.91 21.16
CA ASN A 23 6.05 -15.46 19.84
C ASN A 23 7.00 -14.91 18.75
N GLN A 24 7.31 -13.61 18.79
CA GLN A 24 8.26 -13.00 17.86
C GLN A 24 9.67 -13.59 18.01
N LEU A 25 10.13 -13.82 19.25
CA LEU A 25 11.42 -14.47 19.50
C LEU A 25 11.46 -15.91 18.97
N LYS A 26 10.38 -16.67 19.14
CA LYS A 26 10.26 -18.01 18.53
C LYS A 26 10.28 -17.95 17.00
N GLN A 27 9.68 -16.91 16.39
CA GLN A 27 9.71 -16.72 14.94
C GLN A 27 11.14 -16.46 14.43
N PHE A 28 12.01 -15.77 15.20
CA PHE A 28 13.42 -15.64 14.82
C PHE A 28 14.17 -16.98 14.82
N GLU A 29 13.81 -17.90 15.70
CA GLU A 29 14.41 -19.25 15.78
C GLU A 29 13.89 -20.17 14.68
N GLN A 30 12.59 -20.15 14.41
CA GLN A 30 11.90 -21.08 13.52
C GLN A 30 11.86 -20.61 12.07
N GLY A 31 11.96 -19.28 11.84
CA GLY A 31 11.68 -18.65 10.56
C GLY A 31 10.20 -18.65 10.20
N PHE A 32 9.90 -18.25 8.97
CA PHE A 32 8.57 -18.30 8.38
C PHE A 32 8.52 -19.34 7.25
N PRO A 33 7.44 -20.12 7.13
CA PRO A 33 7.30 -21.06 6.04
C PRO A 33 7.11 -20.30 4.71
N PHE A 34 7.61 -20.89 3.64
CA PHE A 34 7.27 -20.43 2.29
C PHE A 34 5.84 -20.85 1.93
N LEU A 35 5.16 -20.01 1.16
CA LEU A 35 3.82 -20.32 0.68
C LEU A 35 3.86 -21.36 -0.44
N LYS A 36 2.86 -22.24 -0.48
CA LYS A 36 2.71 -23.23 -1.54
C LYS A 36 1.93 -22.64 -2.71
N LEU A 37 2.58 -22.54 -3.87
CA LEU A 37 1.98 -21.97 -5.06
C LEU A 37 1.28 -23.03 -5.90
N GLU A 38 0.11 -22.71 -6.42
CA GLU A 38 -0.52 -23.48 -7.49
C GLU A 38 -0.13 -22.94 -8.88
N ALA A 39 -0.19 -21.61 -9.04
CA ALA A 39 0.16 -20.93 -10.27
C ALA A 39 0.33 -19.43 -10.08
N ALA A 40 1.03 -18.76 -10.98
CA ALA A 40 0.86 -17.33 -11.21
C ALA A 40 -0.53 -17.07 -11.80
N ALA A 41 -1.23 -16.04 -11.30
CA ALA A 41 -2.50 -15.66 -11.88
C ALA A 41 -2.29 -15.01 -13.26
N SER A 42 -3.22 -15.25 -14.17
CA SER A 42 -3.23 -14.70 -15.53
C SER A 42 -4.66 -14.44 -15.99
N ILE A 43 -4.84 -13.77 -17.12
CA ILE A 43 -6.18 -13.54 -17.69
C ILE A 43 -6.85 -14.90 -17.94
N GLY A 44 -8.09 -15.05 -17.46
CA GLY A 44 -8.84 -16.31 -17.49
C GLY A 44 -8.43 -17.33 -16.44
N LYS A 45 -7.36 -17.09 -15.67
CA LYS A 45 -6.92 -17.88 -14.53
C LYS A 45 -6.63 -16.96 -13.33
N GLY A 46 -7.69 -16.45 -12.72
CA GLY A 46 -7.62 -15.60 -11.54
C GLY A 46 -7.56 -14.09 -11.81
N ILE A 47 -7.34 -13.66 -13.05
CA ILE A 47 -7.40 -12.24 -13.46
C ILE A 47 -8.56 -12.07 -14.44
N ILE A 48 -9.44 -11.13 -14.16
CA ILE A 48 -10.51 -10.72 -15.09
C ILE A 48 -10.08 -9.48 -15.87
N ALA A 49 -10.49 -9.43 -17.13
CA ALA A 49 -10.26 -8.30 -18.03
C ALA A 49 -11.58 -7.94 -18.70
N PRO A 50 -12.42 -7.09 -18.06
CA PRO A 50 -13.71 -6.70 -18.60
C PRO A 50 -13.58 -5.99 -19.93
N ASN A 51 -14.47 -6.30 -20.87
CA ASN A 51 -14.57 -5.55 -22.12
C ASN A 51 -15.19 -4.16 -21.87
N ASP A 52 -15.29 -3.33 -22.90
CA ASP A 52 -15.77 -1.96 -22.78
C ASP A 52 -17.21 -1.84 -22.26
N ASP A 53 -18.10 -2.75 -22.68
CA ASP A 53 -19.49 -2.74 -22.24
C ASP A 53 -19.60 -3.15 -20.75
N GLU A 54 -18.91 -4.21 -20.37
CA GLU A 54 -18.81 -4.65 -18.97
C GLU A 54 -18.20 -3.57 -18.08
N ARG A 55 -17.13 -2.93 -18.56
CA ARG A 55 -16.49 -1.81 -17.83
C ARG A 55 -17.49 -0.69 -17.57
N ASN A 56 -18.24 -0.27 -18.57
CA ASN A 56 -19.24 0.78 -18.43
C ASN A 56 -20.34 0.39 -17.43
N GLN A 57 -20.83 -0.85 -17.46
CA GLN A 57 -21.80 -1.36 -16.50
C GLN A 57 -21.29 -1.31 -15.06
N TYR A 58 -20.03 -1.70 -14.82
CA TYR A 58 -19.43 -1.62 -13.49
C TYR A 58 -19.23 -0.16 -13.02
N ILE A 59 -18.84 0.74 -13.92
CA ILE A 59 -18.72 2.17 -13.59
C ILE A 59 -20.10 2.76 -13.23
N GLU A 60 -21.15 2.43 -13.97
CA GLU A 60 -22.53 2.83 -13.63
C GLU A 60 -22.97 2.26 -12.27
N LYS A 61 -22.63 1.00 -11.99
CA LYS A 61 -22.88 0.37 -10.70
C LYS A 61 -22.19 1.13 -9.56
N TRP A 62 -20.93 1.50 -9.72
CA TRP A 62 -20.20 2.31 -8.75
C TRP A 62 -20.85 3.67 -8.54
N ASN A 63 -21.22 4.36 -9.61
CA ASN A 63 -21.86 5.67 -9.52
C ASN A 63 -23.22 5.60 -8.80
N SER A 64 -24.00 4.56 -9.07
CA SER A 64 -25.26 4.30 -8.37
C SER A 64 -25.04 3.99 -6.88
N TYR A 65 -24.01 3.22 -6.55
CA TYR A 65 -23.64 2.91 -5.17
C TYR A 65 -23.30 4.18 -4.37
N LYS A 66 -22.47 5.06 -4.94
CA LYS A 66 -22.14 6.35 -4.31
C LYS A 66 -23.38 7.24 -4.08
N ALA A 67 -24.29 7.26 -5.03
CA ALA A 67 -25.52 8.05 -4.93
C ALA A 67 -26.48 7.58 -3.82
N ASN A 68 -26.32 6.34 -3.34
CA ASN A 68 -27.15 5.76 -2.27
C ASN A 68 -26.63 6.05 -0.85
N GLY A 69 -25.66 6.95 -0.69
CA GLY A 69 -25.25 7.45 0.61
C GLY A 69 -24.18 6.62 1.34
N HIS A 70 -23.51 5.73 0.64
CA HIS A 70 -22.42 4.94 1.20
C HIS A 70 -21.19 5.79 1.49
N LYS A 71 -20.52 5.53 2.62
CA LYS A 71 -19.31 6.23 3.01
C LYS A 71 -18.09 5.59 2.32
N VAL A 72 -17.40 6.42 1.54
CA VAL A 72 -16.20 6.05 0.81
C VAL A 72 -15.01 6.78 1.37
N VAL A 73 -13.91 6.09 1.66
CA VAL A 73 -12.67 6.68 2.17
C VAL A 73 -11.51 6.33 1.25
N LYS A 74 -10.62 7.27 1.01
CA LYS A 74 -9.32 7.03 0.37
C LYS A 74 -8.26 6.93 1.45
N PHE A 75 -7.67 5.75 1.63
CA PHE A 75 -6.62 5.46 2.59
C PHE A 75 -5.25 5.49 1.90
N VAL A 76 -4.38 6.39 2.34
CA VAL A 76 -3.08 6.64 1.70
C VAL A 76 -1.96 6.43 2.72
N PRO A 77 -1.20 5.33 2.64
CA PRO A 77 0.03 5.19 3.40
C PRO A 77 1.05 6.26 2.99
N ALA A 78 1.42 7.15 3.92
CA ALA A 78 2.25 8.33 3.65
C ALA A 78 3.39 8.55 4.67
N SER A 79 3.65 7.58 5.56
CA SER A 79 4.68 7.66 6.59
C SER A 79 6.12 7.52 6.08
N GLY A 80 6.31 7.06 4.83
CA GLY A 80 7.62 6.81 4.25
C GLY A 80 8.42 8.10 4.05
N ALA A 81 9.63 8.19 4.67
CA ALA A 81 10.56 9.28 4.42
C ALA A 81 11.07 9.25 2.97
N ALA A 82 11.31 10.43 2.39
CA ALA A 82 11.82 10.56 1.03
C ALA A 82 13.33 10.29 0.90
N SER A 83 14.04 9.99 1.99
CA SER A 83 15.48 9.76 1.98
C SER A 83 15.96 8.73 0.96
N ARG A 84 15.16 7.67 0.72
CA ARG A 84 15.48 6.67 -0.31
C ARG A 84 15.36 7.24 -1.74
N MET A 85 14.45 8.16 -1.96
CA MET A 85 14.25 8.84 -3.25
C MET A 85 15.47 9.67 -3.63
N PHE A 86 16.16 10.23 -2.64
CA PHE A 86 17.34 11.08 -2.81
C PHE A 86 18.67 10.38 -2.53
N LYS A 87 18.71 9.05 -2.45
CA LYS A 87 19.91 8.28 -2.11
C LYS A 87 21.12 8.67 -2.97
N ASP A 88 20.94 8.78 -4.28
CA ASP A 88 22.02 9.10 -5.21
C ASP A 88 22.47 10.57 -5.06
N MET A 89 21.57 11.48 -4.74
CA MET A 89 21.92 12.88 -4.47
C MET A 89 22.65 13.06 -3.13
N PHE A 90 22.30 12.29 -2.10
CA PHE A 90 23.10 12.22 -0.87
C PHE A 90 24.50 11.65 -1.12
N ALA A 91 24.59 10.62 -1.95
CA ALA A 91 25.88 10.05 -2.34
C ALA A 91 26.75 11.09 -3.06
N PHE A 92 26.18 11.84 -4.02
CA PHE A 92 26.87 12.92 -4.70
C PHE A 92 27.32 14.04 -3.75
N LEU A 93 26.44 14.46 -2.84
CA LEU A 93 26.77 15.51 -1.86
C LEU A 93 28.02 15.15 -1.02
N ASN A 94 28.16 13.87 -0.66
CA ASN A 94 29.25 13.33 0.15
C ASN A 94 30.42 12.76 -0.68
N ALA A 95 30.35 12.78 -2.01
CA ALA A 95 31.38 12.24 -2.88
C ALA A 95 32.68 13.07 -2.83
N PRO A 96 33.85 12.49 -3.13
CA PRO A 96 35.12 13.22 -3.20
C PRO A 96 35.27 14.12 -4.44
N TYR A 97 34.35 14.05 -5.39
CA TYR A 97 34.29 14.87 -6.59
C TYR A 97 33.17 15.91 -6.51
N ASN A 98 33.28 17.01 -7.29
CA ASN A 98 32.37 18.15 -7.24
C ASN A 98 31.51 18.33 -8.50
N VAL A 99 31.78 17.56 -9.53
CA VAL A 99 31.07 17.64 -10.83
C VAL A 99 30.30 16.35 -11.06
N PRO A 100 29.07 16.39 -11.61
CA PRO A 100 28.30 15.20 -11.89
C PRO A 100 29.05 14.17 -12.74
N THR A 101 29.16 12.95 -12.24
CA THR A 101 29.97 11.88 -12.84
C THR A 101 29.12 10.72 -13.31
N THR A 102 28.16 10.29 -12.49
CA THR A 102 27.28 9.17 -12.83
C THR A 102 26.18 9.58 -13.83
N PRO A 103 25.61 8.64 -14.60
CA PRO A 103 24.47 8.93 -15.50
C PRO A 103 23.29 9.58 -14.76
N PHE A 104 23.00 9.11 -13.55
CA PHE A 104 21.92 9.63 -12.70
C PHE A 104 22.13 11.11 -12.34
N GLU A 105 23.32 11.46 -11.88
CA GLU A 105 23.69 12.84 -11.55
C GLU A 105 23.62 13.77 -12.76
N LYS A 106 24.14 13.32 -13.91
CA LYS A 106 24.11 14.08 -15.16
C LYS A 106 22.68 14.34 -15.61
N GLU A 107 21.85 13.29 -15.64
CA GLU A 107 20.43 13.41 -16.00
C GLU A 107 19.70 14.41 -15.11
N PHE A 108 19.94 14.37 -13.78
CA PHE A 108 19.35 15.31 -12.83
C PHE A 108 19.68 16.76 -13.17
N PHE A 109 20.97 17.10 -13.36
CA PHE A 109 21.39 18.46 -13.60
C PHE A 109 21.07 18.97 -15.01
N GLU A 110 21.15 18.14 -16.02
CA GLU A 110 20.78 18.45 -17.40
C GLU A 110 19.29 18.81 -17.52
N ASN A 111 18.46 18.16 -16.70
CA ASN A 111 17.01 18.35 -16.71
C ASN A 111 16.48 19.14 -15.51
N ILE A 112 17.33 19.80 -14.72
CA ILE A 112 16.93 20.49 -13.48
C ILE A 112 15.79 21.49 -13.68
N LYS A 113 15.62 22.03 -14.88
CA LYS A 113 14.55 22.97 -15.23
C LYS A 113 13.16 22.32 -15.29
N LYS A 114 13.08 21.01 -15.40
CA LYS A 114 11.83 20.24 -15.54
C LYS A 114 11.18 19.89 -14.20
N PHE A 115 11.92 19.91 -13.09
CA PHE A 115 11.37 19.55 -11.78
C PHE A 115 10.38 20.60 -11.28
N ALA A 116 9.27 20.14 -10.71
CA ALA A 116 8.24 20.98 -10.12
C ALA A 116 8.76 21.86 -8.97
N PHE A 117 9.77 21.42 -8.28
CA PHE A 117 10.41 22.15 -7.18
C PHE A 117 11.49 23.14 -7.62
N ARG A 118 11.72 23.30 -8.93
CA ARG A 118 12.81 24.15 -9.46
C ARG A 118 12.75 25.60 -8.97
N GLU A 119 11.57 26.22 -8.98
CA GLU A 119 11.43 27.61 -8.55
C GLU A 119 11.75 27.76 -7.08
N ALA A 120 11.14 26.94 -6.22
CA ALA A 120 11.41 26.93 -4.80
C ALA A 120 12.89 26.65 -4.48
N LEU A 121 13.54 25.76 -5.25
CA LEU A 121 14.97 25.50 -5.12
C LEU A 121 15.82 26.70 -5.55
N CYS A 122 15.43 27.41 -6.61
CA CYS A 122 16.11 28.62 -7.07
C CYS A 122 16.06 29.73 -5.99
N ASP A 123 14.92 29.92 -5.35
CA ASP A 123 14.77 30.88 -4.25
C ASP A 123 15.68 30.56 -3.07
N LYS A 124 15.81 29.26 -2.74
CA LYS A 124 16.74 28.82 -1.67
C LYS A 124 18.21 29.03 -2.08
N CYS A 125 18.56 28.78 -3.33
CA CYS A 125 19.90 29.07 -3.84
C CYS A 125 20.21 30.58 -3.78
N HIS A 126 19.25 31.44 -4.13
CA HIS A 126 19.43 32.89 -3.98
C HIS A 126 19.58 33.29 -2.53
N THR A 127 18.74 32.78 -1.62
CA THR A 127 18.78 33.11 -0.20
C THR A 127 20.11 32.69 0.45
N ASN A 128 20.59 31.48 0.17
CA ASN A 128 21.72 30.89 0.87
C ASN A 128 23.07 31.14 0.19
N ASN A 129 23.08 31.39 -1.13
CA ASN A 129 24.32 31.49 -1.92
C ASN A 129 24.40 32.78 -2.75
N ASP A 130 23.37 33.64 -2.72
CA ASP A 130 23.26 34.86 -3.55
C ASP A 130 23.42 34.60 -5.06
N LYS A 131 23.01 33.40 -5.50
CA LYS A 131 23.13 32.93 -6.90
C LYS A 131 21.96 32.07 -7.31
N SER A 132 21.60 32.15 -8.58
CA SER A 132 20.64 31.23 -9.16
C SER A 132 21.23 29.81 -9.33
N ILE A 133 20.35 28.79 -9.50
CA ILE A 133 20.78 27.42 -9.83
C ILE A 133 21.75 27.42 -11.00
N MET A 134 21.43 28.16 -12.09
CA MET A 134 22.24 28.17 -13.31
C MET A 134 23.60 28.84 -13.09
N GLN A 135 23.68 29.83 -12.23
CA GLN A 135 24.96 30.47 -11.87
C GLN A 135 25.82 29.51 -11.06
N LEU A 136 25.25 28.81 -10.07
CA LEU A 136 25.96 27.81 -9.29
C LEU A 136 26.51 26.68 -10.17
N ILE A 137 25.71 26.18 -11.11
CA ILE A 137 26.14 25.15 -12.07
C ILE A 137 27.27 25.66 -12.95
N LYS A 138 27.17 26.89 -13.49
CA LYS A 138 28.21 27.52 -14.32
C LYS A 138 29.53 27.69 -13.56
N ASP A 139 29.46 27.97 -12.28
CA ASP A 139 30.62 28.12 -11.39
C ASP A 139 31.19 26.76 -10.93
N GLY A 140 30.60 25.64 -11.39
CA GLY A 140 31.01 24.29 -10.97
C GLY A 140 30.55 23.90 -9.57
N ASN A 141 29.68 24.68 -8.93
CA ASN A 141 29.21 24.49 -7.56
C ASN A 141 27.91 23.68 -7.51
N TYR A 142 27.92 22.48 -8.08
CA TYR A 142 26.78 21.57 -8.14
C TYR A 142 26.31 21.12 -6.75
N LYS A 143 27.24 20.90 -5.82
CA LYS A 143 26.92 20.49 -4.45
C LYS A 143 26.12 21.52 -3.67
N ALA A 144 26.30 22.81 -3.93
CA ALA A 144 25.48 23.84 -3.31
C ALA A 144 24.00 23.72 -3.74
N VAL A 145 23.73 23.37 -5.01
CA VAL A 145 22.37 23.13 -5.48
C VAL A 145 21.75 21.93 -4.74
N VAL A 146 22.48 20.82 -4.63
CA VAL A 146 21.99 19.62 -3.91
C VAL A 146 21.81 19.89 -2.43
N ALA A 147 22.72 20.64 -1.79
CA ALA A 147 22.59 21.04 -0.38
C ALA A 147 21.34 21.87 -0.15
N ASN A 148 21.04 22.83 -1.02
CA ASN A 148 19.79 23.62 -0.95
C ASN A 148 18.52 22.79 -1.18
N MET A 149 18.60 21.66 -1.89
CA MET A 149 17.48 20.74 -2.03
C MET A 149 17.29 19.87 -0.78
N LEU A 150 18.38 19.30 -0.26
CA LEU A 150 18.30 18.24 0.76
C LEU A 150 18.31 18.74 2.20
N ASN A 151 19.11 19.77 2.50
CA ASN A 151 19.36 20.22 3.88
C ASN A 151 18.23 21.12 4.43
N THR A 152 18.18 21.23 5.75
CA THR A 152 17.17 22.01 6.49
C THR A 152 17.17 23.49 6.17
N GLU A 153 18.30 24.07 5.83
CA GLU A 153 18.43 25.47 5.42
C GLU A 153 17.84 25.73 4.03
N GLY A 154 17.69 24.66 3.22
CA GLY A 154 17.11 24.70 1.90
C GLY A 154 15.65 24.27 1.86
N LEU A 155 15.32 23.33 0.96
CA LEU A 155 13.97 22.73 0.85
C LEU A 155 13.70 21.64 1.88
N ASN A 156 14.72 21.16 2.57
CA ASN A 156 14.64 20.10 3.57
C ASN A 156 14.11 18.74 3.02
N TYR A 157 14.27 18.50 1.72
CA TYR A 157 13.72 17.30 1.07
C TYR A 157 14.37 16.00 1.58
N GLY A 158 15.56 16.09 2.17
CA GLY A 158 16.22 14.96 2.82
C GLY A 158 15.50 14.42 4.07
N GLN A 159 14.67 15.24 4.71
CA GLN A 159 13.94 14.90 5.94
C GLN A 159 12.43 14.79 5.73
N LEU A 160 11.88 15.42 4.68
CA LEU A 160 10.44 15.44 4.44
C LEU A 160 9.92 14.09 3.93
N PRO A 161 8.65 13.75 4.20
CA PRO A 161 7.98 12.60 3.60
C PRO A 161 7.60 12.91 2.15
N LYS A 162 7.48 11.88 1.31
CA LYS A 162 7.11 12.04 -0.11
C LYS A 162 5.83 12.85 -0.32
N GLY A 163 4.87 12.73 0.61
CA GLY A 163 3.59 13.44 0.52
C GLY A 163 3.70 14.96 0.45
N LEU A 164 4.78 15.53 0.95
CA LEU A 164 5.02 16.98 1.02
C LEU A 164 6.00 17.49 -0.05
N LEU A 165 6.50 16.63 -0.92
CA LEU A 165 7.38 17.02 -2.02
C LEU A 165 6.57 17.47 -3.23
N LEU A 166 7.05 18.50 -3.93
CA LEU A 166 6.45 19.00 -5.17
C LEU A 166 6.73 18.02 -6.31
N PHE A 167 5.67 17.46 -6.89
CA PHE A 167 5.75 16.45 -7.93
C PHE A 167 5.44 16.99 -9.32
N HIS A 168 4.38 17.79 -9.47
CA HIS A 168 3.89 18.23 -10.77
C HIS A 168 3.69 19.74 -10.84
N ASN A 169 3.98 20.32 -12.02
CA ASN A 169 3.76 21.74 -12.32
C ASN A 169 2.39 21.94 -12.97
N TYR A 170 1.76 23.07 -12.62
CA TYR A 170 0.53 23.56 -13.23
C TYR A 170 0.62 25.08 -13.39
N ASP A 171 -0.24 25.67 -14.22
CA ASP A 171 -0.26 27.12 -14.45
C ASP A 171 -0.52 27.93 -13.17
N ASP A 172 -1.20 27.32 -12.19
CA ASP A 172 -1.52 27.92 -10.90
C ASP A 172 -0.55 27.53 -9.77
N GLY A 173 0.56 26.88 -10.11
CA GLY A 173 1.62 26.49 -9.17
C GLY A 173 1.90 25.00 -9.13
N ALA A 174 2.95 24.61 -8.42
CA ALA A 174 3.31 23.21 -8.27
C ALA A 174 2.47 22.52 -7.20
N ARG A 175 2.18 21.22 -7.38
CA ARG A 175 1.45 20.40 -6.42
C ARG A 175 2.33 19.32 -5.80
N THR A 176 2.08 19.05 -4.54
CA THR A 176 2.65 17.92 -3.82
C THR A 176 1.91 16.61 -4.18
N SER A 177 2.53 15.47 -3.91
CA SER A 177 1.84 14.19 -4.11
C SER A 177 0.60 14.05 -3.20
N MET A 178 0.60 14.64 -2.01
CA MET A 178 -0.58 14.70 -1.14
C MET A 178 -1.74 15.45 -1.84
N GLU A 179 -1.47 16.60 -2.45
CA GLU A 179 -2.47 17.36 -3.19
C GLU A 179 -3.06 16.57 -4.37
N GLU A 180 -2.23 15.80 -5.08
CA GLU A 180 -2.73 14.91 -6.14
C GLU A 180 -3.69 13.84 -5.60
N HIS A 181 -3.46 13.34 -4.39
CA HIS A 181 -4.40 12.42 -3.73
C HIS A 181 -5.72 13.10 -3.33
N LEU A 182 -5.72 14.39 -2.98
CA LEU A 182 -6.96 15.15 -2.76
C LEU A 182 -7.76 15.28 -4.06
N VAL A 183 -7.09 15.60 -5.16
CA VAL A 183 -7.73 15.65 -6.50
C VAL A 183 -8.35 14.31 -6.87
N GLU A 184 -7.59 13.23 -6.73
CA GLU A 184 -8.08 11.89 -7.01
C GLU A 184 -9.30 11.52 -6.14
N ALA A 185 -9.30 11.89 -4.85
CA ALA A 185 -10.43 11.62 -3.96
C ALA A 185 -11.71 12.29 -4.43
N ALA A 186 -11.63 13.54 -4.89
CA ALA A 186 -12.77 14.24 -5.48
C ALA A 186 -13.28 13.55 -6.74
N LEU A 187 -12.40 13.03 -7.59
CA LEU A 187 -12.76 12.50 -8.90
C LEU A 187 -13.43 11.10 -8.85
N TYR A 188 -12.99 10.19 -7.99
CA TYR A 188 -13.53 8.82 -7.96
C TYR A 188 -14.01 8.32 -6.59
N ALA A 189 -13.59 8.95 -5.49
CA ALA A 189 -13.88 8.50 -4.13
C ALA A 189 -14.80 9.45 -3.34
N SER A 190 -15.37 10.46 -3.98
CA SER A 190 -16.36 11.33 -3.34
C SER A 190 -17.75 10.72 -3.39
N SER A 191 -18.51 10.87 -2.30
CA SER A 191 -19.90 10.41 -2.17
C SER A 191 -20.71 11.49 -1.45
N ASN A 192 -21.93 11.77 -1.90
CA ASN A 192 -22.81 12.78 -1.31
C ASN A 192 -22.19 14.18 -1.16
N GLY A 193 -21.30 14.57 -2.07
CA GLY A 193 -20.61 15.85 -2.02
C GLY A 193 -19.46 15.93 -1.01
N GLU A 194 -19.09 14.80 -0.41
CA GLU A 194 -17.96 14.68 0.52
C GLU A 194 -16.86 13.77 -0.02
N ALA A 195 -15.60 14.13 0.22
CA ALA A 195 -14.43 13.33 -0.07
C ALA A 195 -13.65 13.09 1.22
N HIS A 196 -13.66 11.84 1.69
CA HIS A 196 -12.94 11.44 2.89
C HIS A 196 -11.57 10.89 2.51
N VAL A 197 -10.50 11.47 3.08
CA VAL A 197 -9.12 11.04 2.84
C VAL A 197 -8.43 10.79 4.18
N HIS A 198 -7.86 9.62 4.32
CA HIS A 198 -7.08 9.24 5.49
C HIS A 198 -5.63 9.03 5.12
N PHE A 199 -4.71 9.75 5.77
CA PHE A 199 -3.27 9.56 5.61
C PHE A 199 -2.68 8.89 6.84
N THR A 200 -1.88 7.84 6.65
CA THR A 200 -1.01 7.35 7.72
C THR A 200 0.33 8.07 7.63
N VAL A 201 0.73 8.73 8.70
CA VAL A 201 1.93 9.57 8.73
C VAL A 201 2.84 9.19 9.89
N SER A 202 4.09 9.60 9.86
CA SER A 202 4.97 9.52 11.03
C SER A 202 4.70 10.68 11.97
N HIS A 203 4.95 10.46 13.28
CA HIS A 203 4.78 11.48 14.32
C HIS A 203 5.48 12.81 13.98
N ASP A 204 6.73 12.74 13.54
CA ASP A 204 7.54 13.92 13.22
C ASP A 204 6.99 14.78 12.08
N HIS A 205 6.13 14.20 11.22
CA HIS A 205 5.60 14.90 10.06
C HIS A 205 4.12 15.26 10.16
N LEU A 206 3.41 14.83 11.19
CA LEU A 206 1.97 15.04 11.34
C LEU A 206 1.57 16.52 11.24
N GLU A 207 2.27 17.40 11.96
CA GLU A 207 1.96 18.83 11.97
C GLU A 207 2.24 19.49 10.61
N LEU A 208 3.24 19.02 9.87
CA LEU A 208 3.52 19.50 8.51
C LEU A 208 2.41 19.11 7.52
N PHE A 209 1.87 17.88 7.63
CA PHE A 209 0.72 17.48 6.84
C PHE A 209 -0.53 18.30 7.17
N LYS A 210 -0.83 18.50 8.46
CA LYS A 210 -1.96 19.34 8.89
C LYS A 210 -1.85 20.77 8.38
N ALA A 211 -0.66 21.36 8.45
CA ALA A 211 -0.40 22.72 7.93
C ALA A 211 -0.65 22.78 6.41
N LYS A 212 -0.19 21.78 5.66
CA LYS A 212 -0.41 21.71 4.22
C LYS A 212 -1.90 21.54 3.88
N VAL A 213 -2.63 20.74 4.64
CA VAL A 213 -4.09 20.60 4.51
C VAL A 213 -4.79 21.94 4.78
N ALA A 214 -4.42 22.62 5.85
CA ALA A 214 -5.01 23.92 6.19
C ALA A 214 -4.77 24.97 5.09
N GLU A 215 -3.61 24.93 4.42
CA GLU A 215 -3.28 25.81 3.29
C GLU A 215 -4.12 25.52 2.05
N LYS A 216 -4.40 24.25 1.75
CA LYS A 216 -4.88 23.80 0.43
C LYS A 216 -6.34 23.36 0.40
N LYS A 217 -6.91 22.90 1.50
CA LYS A 217 -8.25 22.30 1.57
C LYS A 217 -9.32 23.16 0.88
N ASP A 218 -9.45 24.42 1.28
CA ASP A 218 -10.49 25.32 0.78
C ASP A 218 -10.37 25.57 -0.74
N ILE A 219 -9.14 25.58 -1.26
CA ILE A 219 -8.87 25.74 -2.68
C ILE A 219 -9.44 24.55 -3.45
N TYR A 220 -9.18 23.33 -2.99
CA TYR A 220 -9.67 22.11 -3.63
C TYR A 220 -11.18 21.90 -3.44
N GLU A 221 -11.75 22.23 -2.26
CA GLU A 221 -13.19 22.23 -2.04
C GLU A 221 -13.91 23.11 -3.07
N LYS A 222 -13.39 24.31 -3.28
CA LYS A 222 -13.95 25.28 -4.24
C LYS A 222 -13.81 24.81 -5.68
N ARG A 223 -12.66 24.19 -6.02
CA ARG A 223 -12.34 23.72 -7.38
C ARG A 223 -13.21 22.55 -7.80
N TYR A 224 -13.41 21.58 -6.92
CA TYR A 224 -14.09 20.31 -7.22
C TYR A 224 -15.53 20.25 -6.71
N GLY A 225 -16.00 21.24 -5.96
CA GLY A 225 -17.39 21.28 -5.46
C GLY A 225 -17.69 20.21 -4.42
N VAL A 226 -16.68 19.71 -3.69
CA VAL A 226 -16.80 18.72 -2.63
C VAL A 226 -16.35 19.29 -1.29
N LYS A 227 -16.81 18.70 -0.19
CA LYS A 227 -16.26 18.95 1.14
C LYS A 227 -15.24 17.86 1.48
N TYR A 228 -14.05 18.27 1.91
CA TYR A 228 -13.04 17.33 2.36
C TYR A 228 -13.11 17.08 3.86
N ASP A 229 -13.18 15.81 4.21
CA ASP A 229 -12.91 15.30 5.56
C ASP A 229 -11.57 14.57 5.53
N ILE A 230 -10.52 15.22 6.08
CA ILE A 230 -9.15 14.71 6.02
C ILE A 230 -8.71 14.34 7.43
N SER A 231 -8.37 13.07 7.60
CA SER A 231 -7.94 12.51 8.87
C SER A 231 -6.53 11.90 8.77
N PHE A 232 -5.89 11.75 9.92
CA PHE A 232 -4.53 11.25 10.05
C PHE A 232 -4.47 10.20 11.14
N SER A 233 -3.61 9.21 10.96
CA SER A 233 -3.19 8.30 12.01
C SER A 233 -1.69 8.02 11.92
N GLU A 234 -1.13 7.59 13.04
CA GLU A 234 0.25 7.14 13.13
C GLU A 234 0.26 5.61 13.30
N GLN A 235 1.34 4.95 12.85
CA GLN A 235 1.51 3.55 13.16
C GLN A 235 1.53 3.35 14.68
N LYS A 236 0.75 2.41 15.17
CA LYS A 236 0.62 2.16 16.61
C LYS A 236 1.89 1.55 17.19
N PRO A 237 2.43 2.05 18.32
CA PRO A 237 3.58 1.44 18.99
C PRO A 237 3.35 -0.03 19.40
N SER A 238 2.11 -0.44 19.59
CA SER A 238 1.72 -1.85 19.87
C SER A 238 1.99 -2.80 18.70
N THR A 239 2.21 -2.28 17.49
CA THR A 239 2.57 -3.04 16.29
C THR A 239 4.08 -3.11 16.05
N ASP A 240 4.88 -2.47 16.90
CA ASP A 240 6.33 -2.59 16.83
C ASP A 240 6.77 -4.02 17.15
N THR A 241 7.83 -4.46 16.51
CA THR A 241 8.40 -5.79 16.69
C THR A 241 9.73 -5.72 17.41
N ILE A 242 10.01 -6.71 18.26
CA ILE A 242 11.32 -6.81 18.92
C ILE A 242 12.40 -7.09 17.86
N ALA A 243 13.58 -6.49 18.01
CA ALA A 243 14.76 -6.86 17.23
C ALA A 243 15.55 -7.97 17.95
N ALA A 244 16.25 -8.81 17.18
CA ALA A 244 17.08 -9.86 17.71
C ALA A 244 18.52 -9.74 17.22
N ASN A 245 19.46 -10.25 18.00
CA ASN A 245 20.83 -10.49 17.59
C ASN A 245 20.90 -11.61 16.54
N PRO A 246 22.03 -11.79 15.82
CA PRO A 246 22.22 -12.92 14.91
C PRO A 246 21.98 -14.30 15.53
N ASP A 247 22.18 -14.45 16.85
CA ASP A 247 21.96 -15.67 17.63
C ASP A 247 20.52 -15.84 18.13
N ASN A 248 19.57 -14.98 17.70
CA ASN A 248 18.15 -14.93 18.08
C ASN A 248 17.87 -14.45 19.51
N THR A 249 18.86 -14.01 20.27
CA THR A 249 18.62 -13.32 21.54
C THR A 249 18.10 -11.91 21.31
N PRO A 250 17.30 -11.31 22.22
CA PRO A 250 16.82 -9.95 22.08
C PRO A 250 17.98 -8.96 21.91
N PHE A 251 17.85 -8.09 20.90
CA PHE A 251 18.81 -6.98 20.73
C PHE A 251 18.55 -5.90 21.79
N ARG A 252 19.62 -5.45 22.45
CA ARG A 252 19.54 -4.41 23.47
C ARG A 252 20.31 -3.16 23.04
N GLU A 253 19.75 -2.02 23.41
CA GLU A 253 20.40 -0.72 23.33
C GLU A 253 21.55 -0.63 24.33
N ASP A 254 22.37 0.40 24.23
CA ASP A 254 23.53 0.59 25.13
C ASP A 254 23.11 0.85 26.58
N ASP A 255 21.87 1.32 26.84
CA ASP A 255 21.27 1.48 28.16
C ASP A 255 20.64 0.18 28.72
N GLY A 256 20.73 -0.92 27.97
CA GLY A 256 20.19 -2.23 28.33
C GLY A 256 18.72 -2.43 27.97
N SER A 257 18.01 -1.43 27.46
CA SER A 257 16.61 -1.55 27.02
C SER A 257 16.49 -2.42 25.77
N LEU A 258 15.32 -3.03 25.55
CA LEU A 258 15.01 -3.81 24.36
C LEU A 258 14.87 -2.87 23.15
N LEU A 259 15.42 -3.26 22.00
CA LEU A 259 15.17 -2.55 20.75
C LEU A 259 13.87 -3.04 20.11
N PHE A 260 12.93 -2.13 19.93
CA PHE A 260 11.74 -2.33 19.11
C PHE A 260 11.85 -1.55 17.80
N ARG A 261 11.32 -2.11 16.74
CA ARG A 261 11.32 -1.52 15.39
C ARG A 261 9.91 -1.52 14.80
N PRO A 262 9.57 -0.55 13.93
CA PRO A 262 8.32 -0.60 13.20
C PRO A 262 8.14 -1.93 12.48
N GLY A 263 6.97 -2.53 12.58
CA GLY A 263 6.62 -3.83 12.00
C GLY A 263 6.42 -3.83 10.47
N GLY A 264 6.83 -2.76 9.78
CA GLY A 264 6.61 -2.58 8.35
C GLY A 264 5.19 -2.13 8.02
N HIS A 265 4.83 -2.12 6.71
CA HIS A 265 3.49 -1.68 6.29
C HIS A 265 2.36 -2.61 6.73
N GLY A 266 2.66 -3.83 7.15
CA GLY A 266 1.70 -4.76 7.74
C GLY A 266 1.07 -4.25 9.03
N ALA A 267 1.78 -3.44 9.80
CA ALA A 267 1.27 -2.76 10.98
C ALA A 267 0.04 -1.86 10.69
N LEU A 268 -0.09 -1.37 9.47
CA LEU A 268 -1.18 -0.50 9.05
C LEU A 268 -2.54 -1.19 8.95
N ILE A 269 -2.62 -2.51 9.11
CA ILE A 269 -3.90 -3.21 9.24
C ILE A 269 -4.68 -2.70 10.45
N GLU A 270 -3.99 -2.35 11.54
CA GLU A 270 -4.60 -1.75 12.73
C GLU A 270 -5.15 -0.34 12.47
N ASN A 271 -4.46 0.44 11.64
CA ASN A 271 -4.95 1.75 11.22
C ASN A 271 -6.17 1.63 10.31
N LEU A 272 -6.14 0.67 9.37
CA LEU A 272 -7.26 0.39 8.47
C LEU A 272 -8.48 -0.13 9.25
N ASN A 273 -8.28 -0.92 10.30
CA ASN A 273 -9.33 -1.45 11.16
C ASN A 273 -10.13 -0.37 11.90
N GLU A 274 -9.56 0.82 12.07
CA GLU A 274 -10.24 1.97 12.72
C GLU A 274 -11.02 2.84 11.72
N ILE A 275 -10.94 2.54 10.42
CA ILE A 275 -11.63 3.32 9.40
C ILE A 275 -13.11 2.89 9.32
N ASP A 276 -14.00 3.76 9.75
CA ASP A 276 -15.44 3.56 9.53
C ASP A 276 -15.80 3.99 8.09
N ALA A 277 -15.90 3.00 7.22
CA ALA A 277 -16.28 3.19 5.82
C ALA A 277 -16.95 1.93 5.27
N ASP A 278 -17.79 2.09 4.24
CA ASP A 278 -18.36 0.97 3.49
C ASP A 278 -17.35 0.48 2.45
N VAL A 279 -16.65 1.42 1.80
CA VAL A 279 -15.63 1.15 0.79
C VAL A 279 -14.38 2.00 1.05
N VAL A 280 -13.22 1.37 0.95
CA VAL A 280 -11.91 2.03 1.11
C VAL A 280 -11.05 1.80 -0.12
N PHE A 281 -10.59 2.88 -0.75
CA PHE A 281 -9.54 2.83 -1.76
C PHE A 281 -8.17 2.93 -1.09
N ILE A 282 -7.26 2.02 -1.43
CA ILE A 282 -5.87 2.06 -0.95
C ILE A 282 -4.93 2.33 -2.14
N LYS A 283 -4.08 3.33 -2.00
CA LYS A 283 -3.08 3.68 -3.01
C LYS A 283 -1.85 4.31 -2.34
N ASN A 284 -0.66 3.95 -2.79
CA ASN A 284 0.58 4.52 -2.26
C ASN A 284 0.71 6.02 -2.58
N ILE A 285 1.30 6.76 -1.64
CA ILE A 285 1.49 8.22 -1.74
C ILE A 285 2.25 8.66 -2.99
N ASP A 286 3.14 7.84 -3.50
CA ASP A 286 4.02 8.18 -4.62
C ASP A 286 3.51 7.75 -6.01
N ASN A 287 2.36 7.06 -6.08
CA ASN A 287 1.76 6.64 -7.35
C ASN A 287 0.68 7.63 -7.79
N VAL A 288 1.08 8.76 -8.32
CA VAL A 288 0.20 9.84 -8.79
C VAL A 288 0.68 10.37 -10.15
N VAL A 289 -0.23 10.96 -10.89
CA VAL A 289 0.04 11.58 -12.20
C VAL A 289 -0.56 12.98 -12.27
N PRO A 290 -0.08 13.86 -13.17
CA PRO A 290 -0.72 15.16 -13.42
C PRO A 290 -2.14 15.01 -13.97
N ASP A 291 -2.94 16.08 -13.87
CA ASP A 291 -4.37 16.09 -14.25
C ASP A 291 -4.62 15.56 -15.67
N ARG A 292 -3.76 15.89 -16.62
CA ARG A 292 -3.87 15.45 -18.01
C ARG A 292 -3.84 13.93 -18.23
N LEU A 293 -3.38 13.16 -17.24
CA LEU A 293 -3.24 11.70 -17.30
C LEU A 293 -4.15 10.98 -16.28
N LYS A 294 -5.01 11.69 -15.53
CA LYS A 294 -5.85 11.10 -14.49
C LYS A 294 -7.04 10.29 -15.03
N ASP A 295 -7.43 10.48 -16.28
CA ASP A 295 -8.62 9.82 -16.84
C ASP A 295 -8.57 8.30 -16.71
N ASP A 296 -7.43 7.68 -17.05
CA ASP A 296 -7.26 6.23 -16.87
C ASP A 296 -7.35 5.83 -15.40
N THR A 297 -6.68 6.57 -14.50
CA THR A 297 -6.76 6.31 -13.06
C THR A 297 -8.21 6.36 -12.59
N VAL A 298 -8.95 7.39 -12.94
CA VAL A 298 -10.37 7.55 -12.55
C VAL A 298 -11.22 6.42 -13.09
N THR A 299 -11.12 6.14 -14.39
CA THR A 299 -11.91 5.11 -15.07
C THR A 299 -11.69 3.74 -14.42
N TYR A 300 -10.43 3.34 -14.22
CA TYR A 300 -10.13 2.02 -13.70
C TYR A 300 -10.32 1.91 -12.18
N LYS A 301 -10.21 3.00 -11.42
CA LYS A 301 -10.65 3.03 -10.02
C LYS A 301 -12.15 2.82 -9.88
N GLN A 302 -12.94 3.46 -10.74
CA GLN A 302 -14.39 3.25 -10.77
C GLN A 302 -14.76 1.83 -11.20
N LEU A 303 -14.03 1.25 -12.17
CA LEU A 303 -14.21 -0.13 -12.60
C LEU A 303 -14.01 -1.12 -11.45
N ILE A 304 -12.86 -1.09 -10.78
CA ILE A 304 -12.57 -2.04 -9.70
C ILE A 304 -13.52 -1.87 -8.51
N ALA A 305 -13.97 -0.65 -8.25
CA ALA A 305 -14.98 -0.38 -7.22
C ALA A 305 -16.36 -0.92 -7.62
N GLY A 306 -16.77 -0.78 -8.87
CA GLY A 306 -18.02 -1.34 -9.39
C GLY A 306 -18.03 -2.87 -9.33
N ILE A 307 -16.91 -3.51 -9.63
CA ILE A 307 -16.76 -4.97 -9.46
C ILE A 307 -16.88 -5.35 -7.99
N LEU A 308 -16.19 -4.63 -7.09
CA LEU A 308 -16.25 -4.89 -5.64
C LEU A 308 -17.70 -4.88 -5.13
N VAL A 309 -18.43 -3.79 -5.38
CA VAL A 309 -19.78 -3.65 -4.83
C VAL A 309 -20.75 -4.65 -5.45
N SER A 310 -20.56 -5.04 -6.72
CA SER A 310 -21.37 -6.08 -7.36
C SER A 310 -21.16 -7.45 -6.73
N LEU A 311 -19.91 -7.82 -6.47
CA LEU A 311 -19.55 -9.08 -5.81
C LEU A 311 -20.01 -9.11 -4.34
N GLN A 312 -19.87 -8.00 -3.63
CA GLN A 312 -20.31 -7.87 -2.25
C GLN A 312 -21.85 -8.02 -2.12
N GLU A 313 -22.60 -7.33 -2.95
CA GLU A 313 -24.07 -7.44 -2.96
C GLU A 313 -24.51 -8.89 -3.19
N LYS A 314 -23.86 -9.59 -4.13
CA LYS A 314 -24.18 -10.98 -4.42
C LYS A 314 -23.80 -11.91 -3.26
N ALA A 315 -22.65 -11.69 -2.63
CA ALA A 315 -22.23 -12.44 -1.43
C ALA A 315 -23.24 -12.23 -0.29
N PHE A 316 -23.70 -10.99 -0.09
CA PHE A 316 -24.70 -10.65 0.95
C PHE A 316 -26.09 -11.26 0.66
N GLU A 317 -26.50 -11.31 -0.61
CA GLU A 317 -27.72 -12.04 -1.01
C GLU A 317 -27.63 -13.52 -0.60
N TYR A 318 -26.50 -14.17 -0.92
CA TYR A 318 -26.30 -15.58 -0.58
C TYR A 318 -26.21 -15.84 0.92
N LEU A 319 -25.56 -14.96 1.68
CA LEU A 319 -25.53 -15.08 3.14
C LEU A 319 -26.95 -15.02 3.74
N ARG A 320 -27.81 -14.12 3.27
CA ARG A 320 -29.22 -14.05 3.72
C ARG A 320 -29.99 -15.30 3.35
N VAL A 321 -29.77 -15.87 2.17
CA VAL A 321 -30.38 -17.14 1.76
C VAL A 321 -29.91 -18.28 2.67
N LEU A 322 -28.62 -18.38 2.97
CA LEU A 322 -28.10 -19.41 3.88
C LEU A 322 -28.61 -19.24 5.32
N ASP A 323 -28.79 -18.01 5.77
CA ASP A 323 -29.34 -17.70 7.10
C ASP A 323 -30.82 -18.01 7.23
N SER A 324 -31.58 -17.84 6.17
CA SER A 324 -33.02 -18.15 6.18
C SER A 324 -33.30 -19.66 6.29
N GLY A 325 -32.35 -20.50 5.92
CA GLY A 325 -32.55 -21.94 5.78
C GLY A 325 -33.43 -22.34 4.58
N GLU A 326 -33.89 -21.37 3.80
CA GLU A 326 -34.77 -21.59 2.65
C GLU A 326 -33.96 -21.80 1.36
N TYR A 327 -33.23 -22.91 1.28
CA TYR A 327 -32.44 -23.28 0.12
C TYR A 327 -32.57 -24.78 -0.19
N ASN A 328 -32.32 -25.14 -1.43
CA ASN A 328 -32.22 -26.51 -1.89
C ASN A 328 -30.81 -26.78 -2.46
N HIS A 329 -30.54 -28.01 -2.83
CA HIS A 329 -29.25 -28.41 -3.37
C HIS A 329 -28.81 -27.56 -4.59
N ASN A 330 -29.73 -27.26 -5.51
CA ASN A 330 -29.42 -26.43 -6.68
C ASN A 330 -28.97 -25.01 -6.29
N LYS A 331 -29.55 -24.43 -5.23
CA LYS A 331 -29.12 -23.12 -4.70
C LYS A 331 -27.74 -23.22 -4.07
N LEU A 332 -27.43 -24.29 -3.34
CA LEU A 332 -26.08 -24.51 -2.82
C LEU A 332 -25.04 -24.65 -3.95
N GLU A 333 -25.36 -25.38 -5.04
CA GLU A 333 -24.49 -25.43 -6.21
C GLU A 333 -24.29 -24.05 -6.89
N GLU A 334 -25.32 -23.22 -6.93
CA GLU A 334 -25.20 -21.84 -7.44
C GLU A 334 -24.22 -21.04 -6.59
N ILE A 335 -24.32 -21.13 -5.25
CA ILE A 335 -23.43 -20.45 -4.32
C ILE A 335 -22.00 -20.99 -4.44
N ILE A 336 -21.82 -22.29 -4.56
CA ILE A 336 -20.51 -22.93 -4.82
C ILE A 336 -19.88 -22.33 -6.07
N ARG A 337 -20.64 -22.26 -7.18
CA ARG A 337 -20.13 -21.68 -8.43
C ARG A 337 -19.68 -20.25 -8.26
N PHE A 338 -20.40 -19.44 -7.52
CA PHE A 338 -20.02 -18.05 -7.20
C PHE A 338 -18.70 -18.02 -6.40
N VAL A 339 -18.60 -18.81 -5.32
CA VAL A 339 -17.37 -18.85 -4.51
C VAL A 339 -16.15 -19.32 -5.31
N GLN A 340 -16.34 -20.33 -6.16
CA GLN A 340 -15.21 -20.92 -6.92
C GLN A 340 -14.81 -20.10 -8.15
N ARG A 341 -15.77 -19.47 -8.84
CA ARG A 341 -15.50 -18.77 -10.12
C ARG A 341 -15.32 -17.28 -9.90
N ASP A 342 -16.28 -16.64 -9.20
CA ASP A 342 -16.29 -15.19 -9.07
C ASP A 342 -15.38 -14.71 -7.95
N LEU A 343 -15.30 -15.46 -6.83
CA LEU A 343 -14.36 -15.19 -5.74
C LEU A 343 -13.03 -15.98 -5.85
N CYS A 344 -12.88 -16.80 -6.89
CA CYS A 344 -11.68 -17.61 -7.13
C CYS A 344 -11.20 -18.42 -5.90
N CYS A 345 -12.12 -18.84 -5.03
CA CYS A 345 -11.80 -19.66 -3.86
C CYS A 345 -12.25 -21.09 -4.10
N ARG A 346 -11.31 -21.99 -4.38
CA ARG A 346 -11.59 -23.40 -4.71
C ARG A 346 -11.28 -24.31 -3.53
N LYS A 347 -12.16 -25.27 -3.28
CA LYS A 347 -11.95 -26.37 -2.32
C LYS A 347 -11.97 -27.68 -3.10
N PRO A 348 -10.83 -28.40 -3.20
CA PRO A 348 -10.73 -29.60 -4.04
C PRO A 348 -11.72 -30.72 -3.68
N ASP A 349 -11.98 -30.89 -2.38
CA ASP A 349 -12.82 -31.94 -1.80
C ASP A 349 -14.27 -31.46 -1.55
N ILE A 350 -14.72 -30.36 -2.15
CA ILE A 350 -16.05 -29.78 -1.90
C ILE A 350 -17.19 -30.74 -2.25
N LYS A 351 -16.96 -31.67 -3.18
CA LYS A 351 -17.97 -32.66 -3.62
C LYS A 351 -18.22 -33.75 -2.58
N ASP A 352 -17.29 -33.93 -1.65
CA ASP A 352 -17.36 -34.95 -0.60
C ASP A 352 -17.96 -34.40 0.70
N MET A 353 -18.37 -33.11 0.70
CA MET A 353 -18.98 -32.47 1.87
C MET A 353 -20.48 -32.73 1.92
N GLU A 354 -20.96 -33.05 3.12
CA GLU A 354 -22.40 -33.09 3.42
C GLU A 354 -22.98 -31.65 3.40
N ASP A 355 -24.27 -31.53 3.06
CA ASP A 355 -24.92 -30.21 2.92
C ASP A 355 -24.77 -29.32 4.16
N ALA A 356 -24.81 -29.88 5.37
CA ALA A 356 -24.65 -29.13 6.60
C ALA A 356 -23.24 -28.51 6.75
N ASP A 357 -22.21 -29.28 6.45
CA ASP A 357 -20.81 -28.81 6.49
C ASP A 357 -20.54 -27.84 5.35
N LEU A 358 -21.15 -28.08 4.21
CA LEU A 358 -21.08 -27.19 3.04
C LEU A 358 -21.66 -25.80 3.34
N VAL A 359 -22.80 -25.74 4.01
CA VAL A 359 -23.41 -24.46 4.44
C VAL A 359 -22.47 -23.68 5.36
N ILE A 360 -21.89 -24.37 6.35
CA ILE A 360 -20.92 -23.75 7.27
C ILE A 360 -19.70 -23.21 6.49
N TYR A 361 -19.16 -24.00 5.59
CA TYR A 361 -18.04 -23.61 4.72
C TYR A 361 -18.37 -22.39 3.87
N LEU A 362 -19.52 -22.40 3.18
CA LEU A 362 -19.95 -21.30 2.30
C LEU A 362 -20.15 -20.00 3.10
N ARG A 363 -20.76 -20.06 4.28
CA ARG A 363 -20.91 -18.91 5.17
C ARG A 363 -19.55 -18.34 5.59
N GLN A 364 -18.60 -19.19 5.97
CA GLN A 364 -17.25 -18.76 6.32
C GLN A 364 -16.50 -18.10 5.16
N LYS A 365 -16.74 -18.55 3.91
CA LYS A 365 -16.09 -17.97 2.73
C LYS A 365 -16.76 -16.69 2.22
N LEU A 366 -18.07 -16.56 2.39
CA LEU A 366 -18.82 -15.38 1.96
C LEU A 366 -18.72 -14.22 2.97
N ASN A 367 -18.71 -14.52 4.28
CA ASN A 367 -18.68 -13.52 5.35
C ASN A 367 -17.25 -13.13 5.72
N ARG A 368 -16.57 -12.45 4.81
CA ARG A 368 -15.18 -11.97 4.95
C ARG A 368 -15.03 -10.58 4.37
N PRO A 369 -14.04 -9.80 4.82
CA PRO A 369 -13.63 -8.61 4.10
C PRO A 369 -13.31 -8.97 2.64
N MET A 370 -13.57 -8.05 1.74
CA MET A 370 -13.36 -8.27 0.31
C MET A 370 -12.48 -7.17 -0.27
N ARG A 371 -11.63 -7.54 -1.22
CA ARG A 371 -10.85 -6.58 -2.01
C ARG A 371 -10.86 -6.93 -3.48
N VAL A 372 -10.85 -5.90 -4.31
CA VAL A 372 -10.54 -5.99 -5.73
C VAL A 372 -9.25 -5.23 -5.97
N CYS A 373 -8.29 -5.89 -6.60
CA CYS A 373 -6.96 -5.36 -6.84
C CYS A 373 -6.73 -5.17 -8.33
N GLY A 374 -6.37 -3.95 -8.74
CA GLY A 374 -5.82 -3.70 -10.05
C GLY A 374 -4.46 -4.39 -10.19
N VAL A 375 -4.25 -5.08 -11.29
CA VAL A 375 -2.95 -5.67 -11.67
C VAL A 375 -2.57 -5.19 -13.07
N VAL A 376 -1.31 -4.84 -13.24
CA VAL A 376 -0.77 -4.35 -14.51
C VAL A 376 0.12 -5.42 -15.17
N LYS A 377 0.28 -5.33 -16.49
CA LYS A 377 1.25 -6.18 -17.20
C LYS A 377 2.65 -5.99 -16.62
N ASN A 378 3.34 -7.09 -16.40
CA ASN A 378 4.69 -7.09 -15.85
C ASN A 378 5.68 -6.54 -16.88
N VAL A 379 6.36 -5.46 -16.51
CA VAL A 379 7.40 -4.80 -17.32
C VAL A 379 8.77 -4.83 -16.65
N GLY A 380 8.94 -5.71 -15.65
CA GLY A 380 10.20 -5.87 -14.91
C GLY A 380 10.33 -5.01 -13.66
N GLU A 381 9.25 -4.38 -13.20
CA GLU A 381 9.27 -3.63 -11.93
C GLU A 381 9.39 -4.59 -10.73
N PRO A 382 10.18 -4.21 -9.70
CA PRO A 382 10.28 -5.00 -8.48
C PRO A 382 9.01 -4.89 -7.63
N GLY A 383 8.55 -6.01 -7.08
CA GLY A 383 7.41 -6.02 -6.16
C GLY A 383 6.65 -7.35 -6.17
N GLY A 384 5.43 -7.32 -5.62
CA GLY A 384 4.58 -8.49 -5.51
C GLY A 384 3.81 -8.79 -6.79
N GLY A 385 3.48 -10.06 -6.97
CA GLY A 385 2.67 -10.56 -8.07
C GLY A 385 1.38 -11.23 -7.60
N PRO A 386 0.40 -11.38 -8.50
CA PRO A 386 -0.82 -12.12 -8.24
C PRO A 386 -0.62 -13.63 -8.43
N PHE A 387 -1.01 -14.43 -7.43
CA PHE A 387 -0.85 -15.89 -7.43
C PHE A 387 -2.10 -16.60 -6.93
N LEU A 388 -2.26 -17.84 -7.35
CA LEU A 388 -3.11 -18.85 -6.74
C LEU A 388 -2.29 -19.66 -5.74
N VAL A 389 -2.75 -19.70 -4.47
CA VAL A 389 -1.99 -20.23 -3.34
C VAL A 389 -2.82 -21.23 -2.57
N TYR A 390 -2.19 -22.32 -2.12
CA TYR A 390 -2.78 -23.28 -1.20
C TYR A 390 -2.83 -22.66 0.22
N ASN A 391 -4.02 -22.57 0.78
CA ASN A 391 -4.26 -22.05 2.12
C ASN A 391 -4.22 -23.17 3.18
N ASN A 392 -4.04 -22.78 4.45
CA ASN A 392 -3.97 -23.73 5.56
C ASN A 392 -5.27 -24.53 5.77
N ASP A 393 -6.41 -24.03 5.29
CA ASP A 393 -7.73 -24.69 5.37
C ASP A 393 -8.00 -25.64 4.17
N GLY A 394 -6.98 -25.90 3.36
CA GLY A 394 -7.06 -26.77 2.17
C GLY A 394 -7.72 -26.13 0.96
N THR A 395 -8.07 -24.85 1.03
CA THR A 395 -8.58 -24.12 -0.14
C THR A 395 -7.44 -23.53 -0.98
N ILE A 396 -7.76 -23.16 -2.21
CA ILE A 396 -6.88 -22.43 -3.11
C ILE A 396 -7.54 -21.10 -3.42
N SER A 397 -6.83 -20.00 -3.18
CA SER A 397 -7.35 -18.65 -3.41
C SER A 397 -6.30 -17.71 -3.96
N LEU A 398 -6.76 -16.53 -4.39
CA LEU A 398 -5.90 -15.46 -4.90
C LEU A 398 -5.17 -14.72 -3.79
N GLN A 399 -3.87 -14.52 -3.97
CA GLN A 399 -2.99 -13.82 -3.02
C GLN A 399 -2.00 -12.94 -3.78
N ILE A 400 -1.59 -11.84 -3.15
CA ILE A 400 -0.44 -11.03 -3.59
C ILE A 400 0.78 -11.51 -2.83
N LEU A 401 1.82 -11.94 -3.55
CA LEU A 401 3.06 -12.43 -2.96
C LEU A 401 4.27 -11.62 -3.39
N GLU A 402 5.18 -11.40 -2.46
CA GLU A 402 6.50 -10.85 -2.72
C GLU A 402 7.55 -11.98 -2.83
N SER A 403 8.67 -11.68 -3.46
CA SER A 403 9.73 -12.66 -3.70
C SER A 403 10.31 -13.28 -2.41
N SER A 404 10.21 -12.59 -1.27
CA SER A 404 10.62 -13.07 0.05
C SER A 404 9.75 -14.21 0.59
N GLN A 405 8.53 -14.34 0.09
CA GLN A 405 7.54 -15.35 0.53
C GLN A 405 7.60 -16.64 -0.30
N ILE A 406 8.45 -16.67 -1.33
CA ILE A 406 8.58 -17.78 -2.27
C ILE A 406 9.90 -18.50 -2.04
N ASP A 407 9.85 -19.85 -1.97
CA ASP A 407 11.06 -20.66 -1.86
C ASP A 407 11.92 -20.55 -3.14
N LYS A 408 13.04 -19.84 -3.02
CA LYS A 408 13.99 -19.63 -4.13
C LYS A 408 14.72 -20.90 -4.55
N ASN A 409 14.72 -21.95 -3.73
CA ASN A 409 15.31 -23.25 -4.05
C ASN A 409 14.33 -24.14 -4.82
N ASN A 410 13.06 -23.77 -4.91
CA ASN A 410 12.07 -24.47 -5.70
C ASN A 410 12.02 -23.88 -7.12
N GLU A 411 12.62 -24.60 -8.08
CA GLU A 411 12.73 -24.15 -9.48
C GLU A 411 11.36 -23.91 -10.13
N GLU A 412 10.35 -24.72 -9.79
CA GLU A 412 8.99 -24.55 -10.32
C GLU A 412 8.37 -23.25 -9.82
N TYR A 413 8.48 -22.94 -8.52
CA TYR A 413 7.97 -21.69 -7.95
C TYR A 413 8.70 -20.46 -8.49
N MET A 414 10.03 -20.57 -8.64
CA MET A 414 10.82 -19.50 -9.26
C MET A 414 10.44 -19.27 -10.72
N LYS A 415 10.12 -20.34 -11.47
CA LYS A 415 9.60 -20.21 -12.83
C LYS A 415 8.24 -19.53 -12.86
N MET A 416 7.31 -19.89 -11.96
CA MET A 416 6.01 -19.22 -11.83
C MET A 416 6.19 -17.74 -11.53
N PHE A 417 7.10 -17.38 -10.63
CA PHE A 417 7.39 -16.00 -10.26
C PHE A 417 7.98 -15.19 -11.42
N THR A 418 9.00 -15.71 -12.09
CA THR A 418 9.72 -14.99 -13.16
C THR A 418 8.93 -14.91 -14.47
N GLN A 419 8.01 -15.85 -14.71
CA GLN A 419 7.14 -15.89 -15.88
C GLN A 419 5.75 -15.29 -15.61
N GLY A 420 5.52 -14.76 -14.42
CA GLY A 420 4.27 -14.07 -14.08
C GLY A 420 3.98 -12.94 -15.05
N THR A 421 2.77 -12.95 -15.63
CA THR A 421 2.37 -11.99 -16.67
C THR A 421 1.96 -10.63 -16.12
N HIS A 422 1.65 -10.57 -14.82
CA HIS A 422 1.13 -9.39 -14.14
C HIS A 422 1.86 -9.12 -12.83
N PHE A 423 1.75 -7.88 -12.40
CA PHE A 423 2.37 -7.32 -11.21
C PHE A 423 1.33 -6.52 -10.42
N ASN A 424 1.49 -6.44 -9.10
CA ASN A 424 0.61 -5.66 -8.22
C ASN A 424 1.18 -4.25 -7.98
N PRO A 425 0.53 -3.19 -8.50
CA PRO A 425 0.96 -1.81 -8.30
C PRO A 425 0.51 -1.19 -6.96
N VAL A 426 -0.08 -1.98 -6.05
CA VAL A 426 -0.79 -1.51 -4.85
C VAL A 426 -1.94 -0.57 -5.23
N ASP A 427 -2.86 -1.11 -5.99
CA ASP A 427 -4.09 -0.44 -6.44
C ASP A 427 -5.28 -1.29 -5.99
N LEU A 428 -5.84 -0.98 -4.82
CA LEU A 428 -6.86 -1.78 -4.17
C LEU A 428 -8.10 -0.97 -3.85
N VAL A 429 -9.25 -1.65 -3.89
CA VAL A 429 -10.49 -1.20 -3.29
C VAL A 429 -11.04 -2.29 -2.39
N CYS A 430 -11.48 -1.92 -1.18
CA CYS A 430 -11.81 -2.84 -0.09
C CYS A 430 -13.22 -2.58 0.44
N ALA A 431 -13.94 -3.64 0.82
CA ALA A 431 -15.19 -3.60 1.55
C ALA A 431 -14.96 -4.19 2.95
N LEU A 432 -15.25 -3.42 4.00
CA LEU A 432 -14.84 -3.68 5.37
C LEU A 432 -16.00 -4.04 6.30
N LYS A 433 -17.24 -4.10 5.82
CA LYS A 433 -18.44 -4.40 6.60
C LYS A 433 -19.10 -5.70 6.14
N ASP A 434 -19.70 -6.40 7.10
CA ASP A 434 -20.48 -7.60 6.86
C ASP A 434 -21.89 -7.26 6.27
N TYR A 435 -22.67 -8.30 5.95
CA TYR A 435 -24.01 -8.14 5.38
C TYR A 435 -25.06 -7.57 6.36
N GLN A 436 -24.73 -7.44 7.64
CA GLN A 436 -25.53 -6.78 8.67
C GLN A 436 -25.11 -5.32 8.90
N GLY A 437 -24.04 -4.87 8.25
CA GLY A 437 -23.48 -3.52 8.37
C GLY A 437 -22.47 -3.35 9.49
N ASN A 438 -22.04 -4.44 10.15
CA ASN A 438 -21.02 -4.38 11.18
C ASN A 438 -19.63 -4.37 10.55
N ALA A 439 -18.70 -3.60 11.13
CA ALA A 439 -17.30 -3.64 10.72
C ALA A 439 -16.68 -5.01 11.07
N PHE A 440 -15.91 -5.57 10.15
CA PHE A 440 -15.04 -6.71 10.46
C PHE A 440 -13.91 -6.28 11.39
N ASN A 441 -13.48 -7.17 12.28
CA ASN A 441 -12.20 -7.01 12.98
C ASN A 441 -11.09 -7.52 12.07
N LEU A 442 -10.43 -6.61 11.34
CA LEU A 442 -9.49 -6.98 10.27
C LEU A 442 -8.29 -7.82 10.75
N PRO A 443 -7.74 -7.63 11.97
CA PRO A 443 -6.70 -8.50 12.50
C PRO A 443 -7.05 -10.00 12.54
N ASP A 444 -8.33 -10.38 12.64
CA ASP A 444 -8.77 -11.78 12.64
C ASP A 444 -8.56 -12.47 11.28
N PHE A 445 -8.33 -11.71 10.24
CA PHE A 445 -8.16 -12.18 8.86
C PHE A 445 -6.69 -12.16 8.38
N VAL A 446 -5.76 -11.84 9.28
CA VAL A 446 -4.31 -11.88 9.02
C VAL A 446 -3.82 -13.32 9.07
N ASP A 447 -2.93 -13.70 8.15
CA ASP A 447 -2.14 -14.93 8.29
C ASP A 447 -0.80 -14.61 8.96
N PRO A 448 -0.62 -14.90 10.26
CA PRO A 448 0.60 -14.57 10.98
C PRO A 448 1.83 -15.35 10.50
N SER A 449 1.64 -16.44 9.75
CA SER A 449 2.73 -17.25 9.20
C SER A 449 3.44 -16.61 7.99
N THR A 450 2.95 -15.47 7.50
CA THR A 450 3.44 -14.79 6.28
C THR A 450 4.32 -13.57 6.56
N GLY A 451 4.75 -13.37 7.82
CA GLY A 451 5.80 -12.40 8.15
C GLY A 451 7.14 -12.78 7.55
N PHE A 452 8.14 -11.95 7.69
CA PHE A 452 9.50 -12.28 7.27
C PHE A 452 10.56 -11.62 8.15
N ILE A 453 11.77 -12.18 8.09
CA ILE A 453 12.94 -11.69 8.84
C ILE A 453 13.89 -11.04 7.86
N SER A 454 14.33 -9.83 8.17
CA SER A 454 15.32 -9.08 7.40
C SER A 454 16.55 -8.76 8.25
N ASN A 455 17.74 -8.86 7.64
CA ASN A 455 18.97 -8.44 8.29
C ASN A 455 19.13 -6.92 8.17
N LYS A 456 19.45 -6.29 9.27
CA LYS A 456 19.65 -4.83 9.42
C LYS A 456 20.93 -4.58 10.23
N SER A 457 21.24 -3.32 10.42
CA SER A 457 22.30 -2.89 11.34
C SER A 457 21.88 -1.65 12.10
N LYS A 458 22.42 -1.49 13.31
CA LYS A 458 22.29 -0.29 14.14
C LYS A 458 23.61 -0.04 14.88
N GLY A 459 24.18 1.16 14.77
CA GLY A 459 25.45 1.49 15.43
C GLY A 459 26.60 0.56 15.04
N GLY A 460 26.62 0.03 13.82
CA GLY A 460 27.62 -0.93 13.35
C GLY A 460 27.41 -2.38 13.83
N LYS A 461 26.39 -2.66 14.65
CA LYS A 461 26.02 -4.00 15.11
C LYS A 461 24.97 -4.59 14.17
N GLU A 462 25.16 -5.85 13.75
CA GLU A 462 24.16 -6.59 12.97
C GLU A 462 22.98 -6.98 13.86
N LEU A 463 21.78 -6.95 13.28
CA LEU A 463 20.55 -7.39 13.92
C LEU A 463 19.58 -8.00 12.92
N LYS A 464 18.66 -8.78 13.43
CA LYS A 464 17.47 -9.29 12.73
C LYS A 464 16.27 -8.44 13.09
N ALA A 465 15.52 -7.99 12.08
CA ALA A 465 14.24 -7.33 12.23
C ALA A 465 13.13 -8.25 11.72
N LEU A 466 12.05 -8.35 12.48
CA LEU A 466 10.85 -9.08 12.09
C LEU A 466 9.87 -8.08 11.48
N GLU A 467 9.39 -8.39 10.29
CA GLU A 467 8.35 -7.62 9.62
C GLU A 467 7.03 -8.41 9.66
N LEU A 468 5.97 -7.72 10.07
CA LEU A 468 4.62 -8.28 10.11
C LEU A 468 4.13 -8.66 8.70
N PRO A 469 3.14 -9.56 8.57
CA PRO A 469 2.50 -9.82 7.29
C PRO A 469 2.09 -8.52 6.60
N GLY A 470 2.60 -8.28 5.39
CA GLY A 470 2.41 -7.01 4.69
C GLY A 470 0.94 -6.67 4.47
N LEU A 471 0.57 -5.36 4.48
CA LEU A 471 -0.82 -4.89 4.46
C LEU A 471 -1.63 -5.51 3.31
N TRP A 472 -1.08 -5.51 2.10
CA TRP A 472 -1.74 -6.09 0.91
C TRP A 472 -1.30 -7.52 0.58
N ASN A 473 -0.46 -8.11 1.44
CA ASN A 473 -0.02 -9.51 1.35
C ASN A 473 -0.72 -10.35 2.42
N GLY A 474 0.02 -10.86 3.39
CA GLY A 474 -0.49 -11.74 4.44
C GLY A 474 -1.50 -11.12 5.40
N ALA A 475 -1.52 -9.79 5.56
CA ALA A 475 -2.53 -9.13 6.38
C ALA A 475 -3.95 -9.21 5.76
N MET A 476 -4.04 -9.44 4.45
CA MET A 476 -5.31 -9.62 3.73
C MET A 476 -5.45 -11.04 3.15
N SER A 477 -4.66 -12.02 3.59
CA SER A 477 -4.67 -13.36 2.99
C SER A 477 -6.00 -14.10 3.17
N ASN A 478 -6.70 -13.87 4.28
CA ASN A 478 -8.01 -14.47 4.54
C ASN A 478 -9.19 -13.62 4.04
N TRP A 479 -8.94 -12.63 3.20
CA TRP A 479 -9.99 -11.85 2.54
C TRP A 479 -10.42 -12.51 1.22
N ASN A 480 -11.63 -12.21 0.77
CA ASN A 480 -12.02 -12.49 -0.60
C ASN A 480 -11.27 -11.53 -1.53
N THR A 481 -10.46 -12.08 -2.42
CA THR A 481 -9.58 -11.30 -3.31
C THR A 481 -9.93 -11.57 -4.78
N VAL A 482 -10.08 -10.52 -5.56
CA VAL A 482 -10.28 -10.59 -7.01
C VAL A 482 -9.26 -9.70 -7.71
N PHE A 483 -8.65 -10.18 -8.79
CA PHE A 483 -7.71 -9.43 -9.61
C PHE A 483 -8.36 -8.96 -10.91
N VAL A 484 -8.10 -7.70 -11.27
CA VAL A 484 -8.60 -7.06 -12.49
C VAL A 484 -7.42 -6.46 -13.25
N GLU A 485 -7.28 -6.80 -14.53
CA GLU A 485 -6.29 -6.13 -15.38
C GLU A 485 -6.64 -4.65 -15.51
N VAL A 486 -5.67 -3.80 -15.21
CA VAL A 486 -5.73 -2.35 -15.43
C VAL A 486 -4.54 -1.92 -16.29
N PRO A 487 -4.65 -0.82 -17.06
CA PRO A 487 -3.55 -0.41 -17.93
C PRO A 487 -2.34 0.07 -17.14
N LEU A 488 -1.16 -0.08 -17.72
CA LEU A 488 0.11 0.36 -17.12
C LEU A 488 0.11 1.88 -16.84
N SER A 489 -0.68 2.67 -17.56
CA SER A 489 -0.87 4.11 -17.32
C SER A 489 -1.39 4.45 -15.92
N THR A 490 -1.98 3.50 -15.20
CA THR A 490 -2.42 3.67 -13.79
C THR A 490 -1.27 3.50 -12.78
N PHE A 491 -0.08 3.08 -13.23
CA PHE A 491 1.06 2.79 -12.36
C PHE A 491 2.28 3.65 -12.71
N ASN A 492 2.46 4.74 -11.97
CA ASN A 492 3.53 5.72 -12.21
C ASN A 492 4.19 6.12 -10.88
N PRO A 493 4.86 5.17 -10.17
CA PRO A 493 5.47 5.45 -8.89
C PRO A 493 6.73 6.29 -9.03
N VAL A 494 6.97 7.17 -8.06
CA VAL A 494 8.20 7.94 -7.91
C VAL A 494 9.09 7.25 -6.87
N LYS A 495 10.06 6.47 -7.31
CA LYS A 495 11.00 5.76 -6.43
C LYS A 495 12.30 6.55 -6.24
N THR A 496 12.77 7.22 -7.27
CA THR A 496 13.92 8.12 -7.26
C THR A 496 13.51 9.53 -7.70
N VAL A 497 14.32 10.54 -7.41
CA VAL A 497 14.00 11.91 -7.83
C VAL A 497 13.94 12.04 -9.36
N ASN A 498 14.75 11.29 -10.10
CA ASN A 498 14.74 11.32 -11.57
C ASN A 498 13.49 10.69 -12.17
N ASP A 499 12.71 9.89 -11.44
CA ASP A 499 11.42 9.41 -11.93
C ASP A 499 10.45 10.57 -12.23
N LEU A 500 10.61 11.71 -11.55
CA LEU A 500 9.86 12.93 -11.86
C LEU A 500 10.18 13.54 -13.23
N LEU A 501 11.26 13.10 -13.88
CA LEU A 501 11.61 13.52 -15.24
C LEU A 501 10.93 12.69 -16.33
N ARG A 502 10.30 11.57 -15.95
CA ARG A 502 9.55 10.75 -16.91
C ARG A 502 8.38 11.56 -17.48
N GLU A 503 8.03 11.29 -18.74
CA GLU A 503 6.93 11.98 -19.44
C GLU A 503 5.62 11.96 -18.63
N GLN A 504 5.37 10.87 -17.87
CA GLN A 504 4.18 10.71 -17.05
C GLN A 504 4.09 11.71 -15.89
N HIS A 505 5.17 12.39 -15.56
CA HIS A 505 5.23 13.38 -14.46
C HIS A 505 5.49 14.82 -14.94
N GLN A 506 5.59 15.03 -16.28
CA GLN A 506 5.86 16.35 -16.87
C GLN A 506 4.61 17.07 -17.34
#